data_af7c063df1cb65892893f49dea2af11f
#
_entry.id   af7c063df1cb65892893f49dea2af11f
#
_cell.length_a   1.000
_cell.length_b   1.000
_cell.length_c   1.000
_cell.angle_alpha   90.00
_cell.angle_beta   90.00
_cell.angle_gamma   90.00
#
_symmetry.space_group_name_H-M   'P 1'
#
loop_
_entity.id
_entity.type
_entity.pdbx_description
1 polymer ?
#
loop_
_entity_poly.entity_id
_entity_poly.type
_entity_poly.pdbx_seq_one_letter_code
_entity_poly.pdbx_strand_id
1 'polypeptide(L)'
;MKKFFFILLCTFSVTTFLFSQAPEEFRAVKITNVDSQVLFSDANIAEAMDYLASININTILLVVWNASGSDGVHTIYPSDVMNRLFRRKIHPAFSGRDPLQTVLVEAHARGMEVLPWFEYGFATYWDSTYQENPDYILTAKPHWGLRAADGKLVWKNNFYWMSAINPEVQDMIRDLTLEVCRNYDIDGVEYSDRIPAMPVEGGYDSVTVSLYKAEHGSAAPPQDYSNTAWKRWRADKMNAWFRSVRDSVKAYDPNLNFSSSPSVYPWCYHEYLQDPYTWMNEGICDDIIPQLYRYSYEEYLSTLTASLQNYPNHRHAYYAGILMNVGSYIISEDYLMKALQANRERSVKGEAFFFYEGLRKNSNQLGNKLKATYYQDWATLPFRRGAIWRPKAGIIHENSRAVTATEGWTAYTGNIPLHNGQCYNASVNSDDTLTYHADLPENAWYNVYLYVNKHYKATTRAKILITHLEGTDTVIVNQKNPSIPGWTKVATVYLREGLRQPVIRLVTDAPDGAYVFGDAAAVLINRHRSFEGDPAAIQPMTPDQILPDSPCLLSTWPNPFNSVLNIRVNLPERGWYSLSLWDISGREVMHIREAFMDQGSFQIRVDCQNLSSGIYFLTLKGPGLYTSRKILLLK
;
A
#
# COMPACT_ATOMS: atom_id res chain seq x y z
N MET A 1 -9.87 -42.44 71.50
CA MET A 1 -9.94 -42.54 70.06
C MET A 1 -9.89 -41.12 69.47
N LYS A 2 -8.70 -40.65 69.01
CA LYS A 2 -8.50 -39.35 68.37
C LYS A 2 -8.58 -39.58 66.86
N LYS A 3 -9.53 -38.93 66.18
CA LYS A 3 -9.63 -38.92 64.72
C LYS A 3 -8.74 -37.80 64.19
N PHE A 4 -7.73 -38.19 63.40
CA PHE A 4 -6.92 -37.25 62.61
C PHE A 4 -7.66 -36.97 61.29
N PHE A 5 -7.98 -35.70 61.01
CA PHE A 5 -8.43 -35.23 59.72
C PHE A 5 -7.21 -34.80 58.90
N PHE A 6 -6.93 -35.47 57.79
CA PHE A 6 -5.95 -35.07 56.80
C PHE A 6 -6.63 -34.14 55.81
N ILE A 7 -6.27 -32.86 55.81
CA ILE A 7 -6.67 -31.90 54.76
C ILE A 7 -5.65 -31.99 53.64
N LEU A 8 -6.02 -32.52 52.50
CA LEU A 8 -5.23 -32.54 51.28
C LEU A 8 -5.37 -31.18 50.59
N LEU A 9 -4.34 -30.32 50.71
CA LEU A 9 -4.27 -29.05 49.95
C LEU A 9 -3.82 -29.36 48.53
N CYS A 10 -4.78 -29.42 47.58
CA CYS A 10 -4.46 -29.39 46.14
C CYS A 10 -4.09 -27.96 45.72
N THR A 11 -2.81 -27.69 45.62
CA THR A 11 -2.32 -26.47 44.94
C THR A 11 -2.50 -26.59 43.43
N PHE A 12 -3.53 -25.97 42.91
CA PHE A 12 -3.64 -25.75 41.45
C PHE A 12 -2.63 -24.69 41.03
N SER A 13 -1.53 -25.14 40.44
CA SER A 13 -0.63 -24.24 39.71
C SER A 13 -1.33 -23.79 38.42
N VAL A 14 -1.92 -22.60 38.44
CA VAL A 14 -2.38 -21.93 37.21
C VAL A 14 -1.13 -21.47 36.47
N THR A 15 -0.67 -22.25 35.51
CA THR A 15 0.30 -21.80 34.52
C THR A 15 -0.42 -20.81 33.62
N THR A 16 -0.31 -19.51 33.93
CA THR A 16 -0.64 -18.45 32.98
C THR A 16 0.33 -18.56 31.82
N PHE A 17 -0.13 -19.10 30.71
CA PHE A 17 0.54 -18.88 29.42
C PHE A 17 0.43 -17.38 29.10
N LEU A 18 1.47 -16.63 29.41
CA LEU A 18 1.68 -15.33 28.84
C LEU A 18 1.88 -15.56 27.33
N PHE A 19 0.82 -15.41 26.55
CA PHE A 19 0.98 -15.21 25.11
C PHE A 19 1.81 -13.94 24.95
N SER A 20 3.09 -14.10 24.60
CA SER A 20 3.93 -12.97 24.20
C SER A 20 3.22 -12.30 23.02
N GLN A 21 2.83 -11.05 23.21
CA GLN A 21 2.31 -10.24 22.11
C GLN A 21 3.38 -10.19 21.02
N ALA A 22 3.00 -10.39 19.77
CA ALA A 22 3.94 -10.30 18.66
C ALA A 22 4.68 -8.96 18.72
N PRO A 23 5.98 -8.92 18.43
CA PRO A 23 6.72 -7.66 18.42
C PRO A 23 6.13 -6.70 17.40
N GLU A 24 6.13 -5.41 17.72
CA GLU A 24 5.78 -4.34 16.78
C GLU A 24 7.06 -3.78 16.17
N GLU A 25 7.34 -4.17 14.92
CA GLU A 25 8.52 -3.72 14.17
C GLU A 25 8.22 -3.56 12.68
N PHE A 26 8.73 -2.48 12.11
CA PHE A 26 8.78 -2.26 10.67
C PHE A 26 9.98 -2.99 10.09
N ARG A 27 9.77 -4.03 9.30
CA ARG A 27 10.80 -4.88 8.69
C ARG A 27 10.64 -4.82 7.18
N ALA A 28 11.18 -3.77 6.57
CA ALA A 28 10.95 -3.49 5.16
C ALA A 28 12.17 -3.78 4.29
N VAL A 29 11.91 -4.06 3.02
CA VAL A 29 12.94 -4.19 1.99
C VAL A 29 12.52 -3.44 0.73
N LYS A 30 13.49 -2.73 0.12
CA LYS A 30 13.30 -2.10 -1.19
C LYS A 30 13.56 -3.11 -2.31
N ILE A 31 12.62 -3.20 -3.26
CA ILE A 31 12.76 -3.98 -4.49
C ILE A 31 12.77 -3.02 -5.67
N THR A 32 13.81 -3.09 -6.48
CA THR A 32 14.04 -2.21 -7.63
C THR A 32 14.17 -3.00 -8.94
N ASN A 33 14.00 -2.33 -10.07
CA ASN A 33 14.26 -2.87 -11.41
C ASN A 33 15.69 -2.64 -11.90
N VAL A 34 16.52 -1.97 -11.09
CA VAL A 34 17.95 -1.73 -11.38
C VAL A 34 18.78 -2.64 -10.47
N ASP A 35 19.80 -3.28 -11.04
CA ASP A 35 20.69 -4.22 -10.34
C ASP A 35 19.96 -5.39 -9.63
N SER A 36 18.75 -5.73 -10.08
CA SER A 36 17.94 -6.84 -9.58
C SER A 36 17.16 -7.51 -10.71
N GLN A 37 16.93 -8.82 -10.58
CA GLN A 37 16.14 -9.61 -11.53
C GLN A 37 14.75 -9.97 -11.01
N VAL A 38 14.37 -9.52 -9.83
CA VAL A 38 13.09 -9.90 -9.18
C VAL A 38 11.90 -9.59 -10.08
N LEU A 39 11.80 -8.38 -10.61
CA LEU A 39 10.62 -7.92 -11.35
C LEU A 39 10.52 -8.46 -12.79
N PHE A 40 11.57 -9.13 -13.30
CA PHE A 40 11.64 -9.55 -14.71
C PHE A 40 10.91 -10.85 -15.03
N SER A 41 10.42 -11.60 -14.03
CA SER A 41 9.50 -12.71 -14.23
C SER A 41 8.59 -12.92 -13.02
N ASP A 42 7.39 -13.50 -13.23
CA ASP A 42 6.48 -13.82 -12.14
C ASP A 42 7.05 -14.89 -11.21
N ALA A 43 7.83 -15.83 -11.76
CA ALA A 43 8.55 -16.83 -10.97
C ALA A 43 9.60 -16.23 -10.04
N ASN A 44 10.37 -15.22 -10.52
CA ASN A 44 11.33 -14.50 -9.67
C ASN A 44 10.62 -13.70 -8.57
N ILE A 45 9.47 -13.09 -8.89
CA ILE A 45 8.65 -12.38 -7.89
C ILE A 45 8.16 -13.36 -6.82
N ALA A 46 7.56 -14.49 -7.22
CA ALA A 46 7.07 -15.50 -6.28
C ALA A 46 8.19 -16.04 -5.37
N GLU A 47 9.35 -16.38 -5.94
CA GLU A 47 10.54 -16.85 -5.17
C GLU A 47 11.04 -15.77 -4.19
N ALA A 48 11.11 -14.51 -4.64
CA ALA A 48 11.52 -13.42 -3.77
C ALA A 48 10.54 -13.21 -2.59
N MET A 49 9.22 -13.29 -2.84
CA MET A 49 8.21 -13.17 -1.78
C MET A 49 8.26 -14.36 -0.81
N ASP A 50 8.49 -15.60 -1.30
CA ASP A 50 8.70 -16.77 -0.44
C ASP A 50 9.92 -16.58 0.46
N TYR A 51 11.03 -16.15 -0.11
CA TYR A 51 12.24 -15.90 0.65
C TYR A 51 12.05 -14.82 1.73
N LEU A 52 11.47 -13.67 1.37
CA LEU A 52 11.26 -12.56 2.30
C LEU A 52 10.31 -12.93 3.45
N ALA A 53 9.23 -13.64 3.14
CA ALA A 53 8.33 -14.17 4.16
C ALA A 53 9.00 -15.17 5.09
N SER A 54 9.91 -16.00 4.55
CA SER A 54 10.66 -17.01 5.33
C SER A 54 11.57 -16.39 6.39
N ILE A 55 12.06 -15.18 6.15
CA ILE A 55 12.89 -14.40 7.09
C ILE A 55 12.11 -13.34 7.86
N ASN A 56 10.77 -13.42 7.87
CA ASN A 56 9.86 -12.53 8.59
C ASN A 56 9.99 -11.04 8.24
N ILE A 57 10.26 -10.70 6.98
CA ILE A 57 9.98 -9.39 6.41
C ILE A 57 8.46 -9.20 6.35
N ASN A 58 7.97 -8.01 6.67
CA ASN A 58 6.54 -7.72 6.71
C ASN A 58 6.11 -6.58 5.77
N THR A 59 7.04 -5.89 5.13
CA THR A 59 6.74 -4.78 4.20
C THR A 59 7.66 -4.80 2.99
N ILE A 60 7.07 -4.61 1.82
CA ILE A 60 7.76 -4.45 0.54
C ILE A 60 7.63 -3.00 0.08
N LEU A 61 8.75 -2.31 -0.09
CA LEU A 61 8.82 -0.99 -0.71
C LEU A 61 9.16 -1.22 -2.20
N LEU A 62 8.10 -1.28 -3.01
CA LEU A 62 8.20 -1.70 -4.41
C LEU A 62 8.36 -0.52 -5.33
N VAL A 63 9.44 -0.47 -6.10
CA VAL A 63 9.63 0.58 -7.09
C VAL A 63 8.51 0.58 -8.15
N VAL A 64 7.90 1.76 -8.38
CA VAL A 64 6.85 1.95 -9.40
C VAL A 64 7.15 3.10 -10.36
N TRP A 65 8.10 3.99 -10.02
CA TRP A 65 8.52 5.13 -10.82
C TRP A 65 10.04 5.21 -10.82
N ASN A 66 10.69 4.73 -11.90
CA ASN A 66 12.14 4.61 -11.95
C ASN A 66 12.65 4.60 -13.40
N ALA A 67 13.93 4.91 -13.58
CA ALA A 67 14.61 4.77 -14.86
C ALA A 67 15.51 3.53 -14.86
N SER A 68 15.64 2.92 -16.03
CA SER A 68 16.73 1.98 -16.34
C SER A 68 17.05 2.08 -17.85
N GLY A 69 18.33 2.10 -18.17
CA GLY A 69 18.78 2.34 -19.55
C GLY A 69 18.75 3.80 -19.96
N SER A 70 18.76 4.07 -21.25
CA SER A 70 19.01 5.39 -21.86
C SER A 70 17.74 6.21 -22.17
N ASP A 71 16.57 5.83 -21.70
CA ASP A 71 15.29 6.41 -22.16
C ASP A 71 14.58 7.28 -21.11
N GLY A 72 15.12 7.35 -19.88
CA GLY A 72 14.54 8.14 -18.79
C GLY A 72 13.58 7.34 -17.90
N VAL A 73 12.85 8.06 -17.06
CA VAL A 73 11.97 7.48 -16.04
C VAL A 73 10.66 6.95 -16.63
N HIS A 74 10.20 5.81 -16.14
CA HIS A 74 8.94 5.17 -16.53
C HIS A 74 8.21 4.61 -15.30
N THR A 75 6.91 4.32 -15.47
CA THR A 75 6.20 3.47 -14.51
C THR A 75 6.57 1.99 -14.71
N ILE A 76 6.61 1.26 -13.60
CA ILE A 76 6.85 -0.20 -13.57
C ILE A 76 5.52 -0.98 -13.52
N TYR A 77 4.44 -0.30 -13.78
CA TYR A 77 3.07 -0.82 -13.92
C TYR A 77 2.40 -0.16 -15.14
N PRO A 78 1.36 -0.76 -15.73
CA PRO A 78 0.61 -0.16 -16.82
C PRO A 78 -0.12 1.11 -16.40
N SER A 79 0.37 2.29 -16.83
CA SER A 79 -0.14 3.60 -16.45
C SER A 79 -0.92 4.26 -17.59
N ASP A 80 -2.16 4.64 -17.33
CA ASP A 80 -2.97 5.44 -18.26
C ASP A 80 -2.57 6.92 -18.22
N VAL A 81 -2.06 7.41 -17.09
CA VAL A 81 -1.49 8.76 -16.95
C VAL A 81 -0.32 8.94 -17.91
N MET A 82 0.67 8.03 -17.87
CA MET A 82 1.84 8.10 -18.76
C MET A 82 1.48 7.84 -20.22
N ASN A 83 0.54 6.96 -20.48
CA ASN A 83 0.02 6.74 -21.83
C ASN A 83 -0.67 7.99 -22.40
N ARG A 84 -1.45 8.69 -21.59
CA ARG A 84 -2.13 9.95 -21.98
C ARG A 84 -1.13 11.07 -22.26
N LEU A 85 -0.13 11.25 -21.39
CA LEU A 85 0.83 12.36 -21.48
C LEU A 85 1.92 12.14 -22.51
N PHE A 86 2.44 10.91 -22.62
CA PHE A 86 3.66 10.63 -23.39
C PHE A 86 3.56 9.43 -24.33
N ARG A 87 2.41 8.76 -24.45
CA ARG A 87 2.22 7.51 -25.22
C ARG A 87 3.14 6.37 -24.75
N ARG A 88 3.48 6.37 -23.45
CA ARG A 88 4.35 5.38 -22.81
C ARG A 88 3.61 4.75 -21.64
N LYS A 89 3.00 3.58 -21.88
CA LYS A 89 2.12 2.94 -20.91
C LYS A 89 2.88 2.30 -19.74
N ILE A 90 4.08 1.79 -19.97
CA ILE A 90 4.92 1.09 -19.00
C ILE A 90 6.37 1.08 -19.49
N HIS A 91 7.33 0.85 -18.60
CA HIS A 91 8.72 0.62 -18.96
C HIS A 91 8.83 -0.52 -19.99
N PRO A 92 9.59 -0.34 -21.10
CA PRO A 92 9.62 -1.31 -22.22
C PRO A 92 9.94 -2.75 -21.80
N ALA A 93 10.83 -2.95 -20.83
CA ALA A 93 11.19 -4.29 -20.33
C ALA A 93 10.02 -5.07 -19.70
N PHE A 94 8.96 -4.38 -19.30
CA PHE A 94 7.77 -4.98 -18.67
C PHE A 94 6.54 -4.96 -19.60
N SER A 95 6.72 -4.67 -20.88
CA SER A 95 5.62 -4.66 -21.85
C SER A 95 4.84 -5.98 -21.85
N GLY A 96 3.52 -5.89 -21.72
CA GLY A 96 2.63 -7.06 -21.65
C GLY A 96 2.57 -7.73 -20.26
N ARG A 97 3.15 -7.12 -19.23
CA ARG A 97 3.12 -7.60 -17.84
C ARG A 97 2.65 -6.49 -16.88
N ASP A 98 2.31 -6.88 -15.67
CA ASP A 98 2.03 -5.98 -14.55
C ASP A 98 2.78 -6.46 -13.29
N PRO A 99 4.06 -6.06 -13.13
CA PRO A 99 4.84 -6.47 -11.97
C PRO A 99 4.26 -6.00 -10.62
N LEU A 100 3.61 -4.83 -10.59
CA LEU A 100 2.97 -4.33 -9.35
C LEU A 100 1.84 -5.26 -8.92
N GLN A 101 0.95 -5.65 -9.85
CA GLN A 101 -0.13 -6.59 -9.54
C GLN A 101 0.41 -7.94 -9.08
N THR A 102 1.46 -8.45 -9.74
CA THR A 102 2.08 -9.73 -9.36
C THR A 102 2.66 -9.66 -7.94
N VAL A 103 3.44 -8.61 -7.61
CA VAL A 103 4.02 -8.44 -6.27
C VAL A 103 2.92 -8.31 -5.20
N LEU A 104 1.85 -7.56 -5.47
CA LEU A 104 0.73 -7.41 -4.53
C LEU A 104 0.08 -8.76 -4.18
N VAL A 105 -0.25 -9.56 -5.18
CA VAL A 105 -0.86 -10.89 -4.93
C VAL A 105 0.08 -11.79 -4.15
N GLU A 106 1.34 -11.88 -4.58
CA GLU A 106 2.33 -12.75 -3.96
C GLU A 106 2.71 -12.32 -2.53
N ALA A 107 2.85 -11.01 -2.28
CA ALA A 107 3.16 -10.47 -0.96
C ALA A 107 1.98 -10.64 0.01
N HIS A 108 0.77 -10.25 -0.40
CA HIS A 108 -0.44 -10.33 0.44
C HIS A 108 -0.78 -11.78 0.78
N ALA A 109 -0.62 -12.72 -0.16
CA ALA A 109 -0.83 -14.14 0.12
C ALA A 109 0.09 -14.66 1.24
N ARG A 110 1.25 -14.02 1.44
CA ARG A 110 2.23 -14.34 2.49
C ARG A 110 2.16 -13.44 3.72
N GLY A 111 1.21 -12.50 3.74
CA GLY A 111 0.96 -11.61 4.88
C GLY A 111 1.88 -10.40 4.94
N MET A 112 2.51 -10.00 3.84
CA MET A 112 3.34 -8.80 3.74
C MET A 112 2.55 -7.65 3.13
N GLU A 113 2.76 -6.43 3.65
CA GLU A 113 2.21 -5.19 3.07
C GLU A 113 3.10 -4.68 1.93
N VAL A 114 2.50 -3.95 0.97
CA VAL A 114 3.21 -3.40 -0.19
C VAL A 114 2.93 -1.91 -0.31
N LEU A 115 4.01 -1.11 -0.28
CA LEU A 115 3.98 0.31 -0.53
C LEU A 115 4.69 0.60 -1.87
N PRO A 116 3.96 1.03 -2.91
CA PRO A 116 4.55 1.57 -4.13
C PRO A 116 5.53 2.70 -3.85
N TRP A 117 6.76 2.56 -4.33
CA TRP A 117 7.87 3.47 -4.08
C TRP A 117 8.22 4.29 -5.32
N PHE A 118 8.08 5.63 -5.20
CA PHE A 118 8.36 6.59 -6.26
C PHE A 118 9.84 7.01 -6.20
N GLU A 119 10.73 6.15 -6.69
CA GLU A 119 12.19 6.30 -6.54
C GLU A 119 12.74 7.53 -7.24
N TYR A 120 12.36 7.77 -8.49
CA TYR A 120 12.89 8.93 -9.23
C TYR A 120 12.24 10.26 -8.83
N GLY A 121 11.04 10.25 -8.24
CA GLY A 121 10.39 11.48 -7.82
C GLY A 121 10.32 12.52 -8.93
N PHE A 122 10.93 13.68 -8.70
CA PHE A 122 11.04 14.76 -9.69
C PHE A 122 12.28 14.67 -10.59
N ALA A 123 13.17 13.69 -10.41
CA ALA A 123 14.22 13.39 -11.38
C ALA A 123 13.64 12.68 -12.62
N THR A 124 14.27 12.87 -13.78
CA THR A 124 13.80 12.27 -15.04
C THR A 124 14.79 11.28 -15.63
N TYR A 125 16.07 11.56 -15.50
CA TYR A 125 17.12 10.79 -16.15
C TYR A 125 18.45 10.91 -15.40
N TRP A 126 19.26 9.86 -15.44
CA TRP A 126 20.63 9.84 -14.94
C TRP A 126 21.62 9.71 -16.10
N ASP A 127 22.58 10.61 -16.20
CA ASP A 127 23.67 10.54 -17.18
C ASP A 127 24.95 11.13 -16.58
N SER A 128 26.07 10.48 -16.82
CA SER A 128 27.40 10.98 -16.41
C SER A 128 27.85 12.22 -17.19
N THR A 129 27.15 12.57 -18.28
CA THR A 129 27.48 13.68 -19.16
C THR A 129 26.28 14.62 -19.34
N TYR A 130 26.51 15.94 -19.20
CA TYR A 130 25.44 16.92 -19.39
C TYR A 130 24.92 16.92 -20.84
N GLN A 131 23.60 16.98 -21.00
CA GLN A 131 22.86 17.06 -22.26
C GLN A 131 21.75 18.13 -22.18
N GLU A 132 21.50 18.82 -23.30
CA GLU A 132 20.41 19.81 -23.40
C GLU A 132 19.02 19.16 -23.48
N ASN A 133 18.92 17.97 -24.07
CA ASN A 133 17.69 17.17 -24.22
C ASN A 133 17.92 15.75 -23.66
N PRO A 134 17.89 15.58 -22.33
CA PRO A 134 18.37 14.35 -21.70
C PRO A 134 17.42 13.15 -21.86
N ASP A 135 16.11 13.39 -21.98
CA ASP A 135 15.09 12.34 -21.97
C ASP A 135 13.81 12.76 -22.71
N TYR A 136 12.88 11.81 -22.88
CA TYR A 136 11.64 12.04 -23.61
C TYR A 136 10.68 13.01 -22.92
N ILE A 137 10.69 13.10 -21.57
CA ILE A 137 9.82 14.01 -20.80
C ILE A 137 10.23 15.46 -21.08
N LEU A 138 11.51 15.79 -20.84
CA LEU A 138 12.01 17.15 -21.03
C LEU A 138 12.10 17.53 -22.52
N THR A 139 12.22 16.55 -23.42
CA THR A 139 12.07 16.79 -24.86
C THR A 139 10.63 17.15 -25.23
N ALA A 140 9.62 16.42 -24.71
CA ALA A 140 8.21 16.70 -24.99
C ALA A 140 7.67 17.92 -24.24
N LYS A 141 8.20 18.21 -23.07
CA LYS A 141 7.78 19.28 -22.14
C LYS A 141 8.98 20.10 -21.64
N PRO A 142 9.66 20.89 -22.50
CA PRO A 142 10.88 21.62 -22.09
C PRO A 142 10.67 22.62 -20.94
N HIS A 143 9.45 23.13 -20.79
CA HIS A 143 9.06 24.05 -19.71
C HIS A 143 8.86 23.36 -18.34
N TRP A 144 8.93 22.02 -18.29
CA TRP A 144 8.94 21.26 -17.04
C TRP A 144 10.34 21.20 -16.44
N GLY A 145 11.39 21.42 -17.25
CA GLY A 145 12.77 21.33 -16.79
C GLY A 145 13.10 22.34 -15.69
N LEU A 146 13.67 21.85 -14.60
CA LEU A 146 14.22 22.69 -13.54
C LEU A 146 15.42 23.47 -14.07
N ARG A 147 15.44 24.80 -13.90
CA ARG A 147 16.53 25.64 -14.41
C ARG A 147 17.25 26.36 -13.29
N ALA A 148 18.58 26.49 -13.47
CA ALA A 148 19.45 27.33 -12.67
C ALA A 148 19.38 28.81 -13.13
N ALA A 149 20.02 29.71 -12.38
CA ALA A 149 20.01 31.15 -12.68
C ALA A 149 20.65 31.52 -14.01
N ASP A 150 21.54 30.69 -14.56
CA ASP A 150 22.15 30.85 -15.89
C ASP A 150 21.26 30.34 -17.04
N GLY A 151 20.05 29.84 -16.71
CA GLY A 151 19.07 29.34 -17.67
C GLY A 151 19.27 27.88 -18.11
N LYS A 152 20.34 27.21 -17.71
CA LYS A 152 20.58 25.80 -18.03
C LYS A 152 19.71 24.89 -17.22
N LEU A 153 19.47 23.67 -17.73
CA LEU A 153 18.87 22.60 -16.96
C LEU A 153 19.73 22.27 -15.73
N VAL A 154 19.09 22.09 -14.59
CA VAL A 154 19.80 21.62 -13.40
C VAL A 154 20.20 20.17 -13.59
N TRP A 155 21.48 19.92 -13.45
CA TRP A 155 22.11 18.59 -13.49
C TRP A 155 22.96 18.45 -12.22
N LYS A 156 22.43 17.68 -11.26
CA LYS A 156 23.06 17.50 -9.94
C LYS A 156 23.15 16.02 -9.60
N ASN A 157 24.31 15.57 -9.20
CA ASN A 157 24.63 14.16 -8.97
C ASN A 157 24.28 13.27 -10.18
N ASN A 158 24.53 13.79 -11.38
CA ASN A 158 24.23 13.16 -12.66
C ASN A 158 22.72 13.00 -12.97
N PHE A 159 21.83 13.58 -12.17
CA PHE A 159 20.38 13.57 -12.43
C PHE A 159 19.92 14.88 -13.06
N TYR A 160 18.99 14.77 -14.03
CA TYR A 160 18.17 15.84 -14.54
C TYR A 160 16.85 15.90 -13.77
N TRP A 161 16.28 17.11 -13.65
CA TRP A 161 15.16 17.37 -12.78
C TRP A 161 14.04 18.13 -13.47
N MET A 162 12.80 17.74 -13.17
CA MET A 162 11.62 18.57 -13.39
C MET A 162 11.49 19.59 -12.27
N SER A 163 10.88 20.74 -12.57
CA SER A 163 10.57 21.74 -11.55
C SER A 163 9.48 21.23 -10.62
N ALA A 164 9.84 20.97 -9.37
CA ALA A 164 8.92 20.50 -8.33
C ALA A 164 7.83 21.54 -7.94
N ILE A 165 7.95 22.78 -8.44
CA ILE A 165 6.98 23.87 -8.21
C ILE A 165 6.06 24.06 -9.42
N ASN A 166 6.37 23.45 -10.56
CA ASN A 166 5.52 23.52 -11.74
C ASN A 166 4.22 22.74 -11.53
N PRO A 167 3.03 23.38 -11.62
CA PRO A 167 1.76 22.70 -11.38
C PRO A 167 1.49 21.51 -12.29
N GLU A 168 1.89 21.55 -13.57
CA GLU A 168 1.71 20.42 -14.49
C GLU A 168 2.53 19.20 -14.04
N VAL A 169 3.74 19.42 -13.53
CA VAL A 169 4.61 18.35 -12.99
C VAL A 169 4.03 17.79 -11.70
N GLN A 170 3.56 18.69 -10.82
CA GLN A 170 2.89 18.34 -9.57
C GLN A 170 1.63 17.51 -9.82
N ASP A 171 0.81 17.90 -10.81
CA ASP A 171 -0.39 17.18 -11.21
C ASP A 171 -0.05 15.79 -11.76
N MET A 172 0.97 15.66 -12.61
CA MET A 172 1.40 14.35 -13.12
C MET A 172 1.75 13.39 -11.99
N ILE A 173 2.60 13.81 -11.05
CA ILE A 173 3.03 12.92 -9.95
C ILE A 173 1.86 12.60 -9.01
N ARG A 174 0.98 13.58 -8.72
CA ARG A 174 -0.24 13.32 -7.95
C ARG A 174 -1.16 12.33 -8.66
N ASP A 175 -1.36 12.49 -9.99
CA ASP A 175 -2.18 11.59 -10.79
C ASP A 175 -1.62 10.17 -10.79
N LEU A 176 -0.28 10.00 -10.91
CA LEU A 176 0.38 8.69 -10.81
C LEU A 176 0.19 8.07 -9.41
N THR A 177 0.29 8.86 -8.35
CA THR A 177 0.03 8.39 -6.99
C THR A 177 -1.42 7.91 -6.84
N LEU A 178 -2.38 8.71 -7.29
CA LEU A 178 -3.80 8.35 -7.19
C LEU A 178 -4.19 7.20 -8.14
N GLU A 179 -3.48 7.03 -9.25
CA GLU A 179 -3.66 5.90 -10.16
C GLU A 179 -3.34 4.58 -9.46
N VAL A 180 -2.22 4.48 -8.75
CA VAL A 180 -1.88 3.26 -8.00
C VAL A 180 -2.85 3.02 -6.84
N CYS A 181 -3.28 4.07 -6.15
CA CYS A 181 -4.28 3.95 -5.09
C CYS A 181 -5.61 3.37 -5.60
N ARG A 182 -6.08 3.82 -6.77
CA ARG A 182 -7.40 3.43 -7.32
C ARG A 182 -7.40 2.06 -7.98
N ASN A 183 -6.30 1.71 -8.65
CA ASN A 183 -6.26 0.53 -9.50
C ASN A 183 -5.75 -0.72 -8.79
N TYR A 184 -5.07 -0.55 -7.64
CA TYR A 184 -4.40 -1.63 -6.92
C TYR A 184 -4.78 -1.64 -5.43
N ASP A 185 -4.78 -2.83 -4.82
CA ASP A 185 -5.00 -3.01 -3.38
C ASP A 185 -3.68 -2.83 -2.62
N ILE A 186 -3.16 -1.59 -2.62
CA ILE A 186 -1.91 -1.22 -1.95
C ILE A 186 -2.14 -0.94 -0.46
N ASP A 187 -1.07 -0.93 0.34
CA ASP A 187 -1.15 -0.68 1.79
C ASP A 187 -0.69 0.73 2.20
N GLY A 188 -0.13 1.45 1.26
CA GLY A 188 0.37 2.80 1.41
C GLY A 188 1.13 3.24 0.18
N VAL A 189 1.82 4.38 0.28
CA VAL A 189 2.73 4.91 -0.75
C VAL A 189 4.01 5.37 -0.09
N GLU A 190 5.14 5.23 -0.78
CA GLU A 190 6.44 5.68 -0.29
C GLU A 190 7.16 6.57 -1.30
N TYR A 191 7.73 7.65 -0.79
CA TYR A 191 8.42 8.66 -1.57
C TYR A 191 9.91 8.68 -1.21
N SER A 192 10.77 8.76 -2.26
CA SER A 192 12.22 8.73 -2.10
C SER A 192 12.82 10.08 -1.66
N ASP A 193 14.14 10.13 -1.64
CA ASP A 193 14.92 11.36 -1.45
C ASP A 193 14.85 12.36 -2.62
N ARG A 194 14.12 12.01 -3.68
CA ARG A 194 13.90 12.91 -4.84
C ARG A 194 12.46 13.43 -4.92
N ILE A 195 11.67 13.26 -3.86
CA ILE A 195 10.27 13.72 -3.83
C ILE A 195 9.70 13.90 -2.39
N PRO A 196 9.14 15.07 -2.02
CA PRO A 196 9.35 16.33 -2.73
C PRO A 196 10.78 16.80 -2.53
N ALA A 197 11.44 17.10 -3.59
CA ALA A 197 12.82 17.59 -3.59
C ALA A 197 13.11 18.40 -4.83
N MET A 198 14.01 19.34 -4.70
CA MET A 198 14.52 20.15 -5.79
C MET A 198 15.95 20.57 -5.46
N PRO A 199 16.95 20.32 -6.32
CA PRO A 199 18.28 20.90 -6.15
C PRO A 199 18.23 22.39 -5.83
N VAL A 200 18.98 22.80 -4.80
CA VAL A 200 18.91 24.17 -4.25
C VAL A 200 19.30 25.24 -5.30
N GLU A 201 20.08 24.87 -6.31
CA GLU A 201 20.49 25.72 -7.43
C GLU A 201 19.35 26.04 -8.40
N GLY A 202 18.25 25.28 -8.35
CA GLY A 202 17.10 25.41 -9.23
C GLY A 202 16.04 26.40 -8.77
N GLY A 203 14.98 26.52 -9.59
CA GLY A 203 13.84 27.40 -9.30
C GLY A 203 13.86 28.71 -10.10
N TYR A 204 14.68 28.76 -11.14
CA TYR A 204 14.73 29.91 -12.06
C TYR A 204 14.04 29.62 -13.39
N ASP A 205 13.28 28.52 -13.48
CA ASP A 205 12.38 28.28 -14.59
C ASP A 205 11.25 29.31 -14.61
N SER A 206 10.67 29.55 -15.80
CA SER A 206 9.70 30.62 -16.02
C SER A 206 8.46 30.53 -15.14
N VAL A 207 8.01 29.29 -14.85
CA VAL A 207 6.81 29.06 -14.02
C VAL A 207 7.10 29.44 -12.57
N THR A 208 8.19 28.94 -12.00
CA THR A 208 8.61 29.24 -10.61
C THR A 208 8.84 30.75 -10.42
N VAL A 209 9.55 31.40 -11.38
CA VAL A 209 9.77 32.85 -11.35
C VAL A 209 8.47 33.63 -11.41
N SER A 210 7.51 33.21 -12.24
CA SER A 210 6.19 33.86 -12.35
C SER A 210 5.40 33.76 -11.06
N LEU A 211 5.38 32.58 -10.43
CA LEU A 211 4.72 32.38 -9.13
C LEU A 211 5.34 33.24 -8.03
N TYR A 212 6.67 33.29 -7.96
CA TYR A 212 7.38 34.12 -7.01
C TYR A 212 7.02 35.62 -7.17
N LYS A 213 7.07 36.13 -8.41
CA LYS A 213 6.72 37.53 -8.73
C LYS A 213 5.28 37.86 -8.35
N ALA A 214 4.34 36.95 -8.61
CA ALA A 214 2.92 37.15 -8.24
C ALA A 214 2.74 37.36 -6.72
N GLU A 215 3.52 36.66 -5.91
CA GLU A 215 3.43 36.73 -4.45
C GLU A 215 4.31 37.84 -3.82
N HIS A 216 5.26 38.40 -4.57
CA HIS A 216 6.22 39.39 -4.06
C HIS A 216 6.15 40.74 -4.81
N GLY A 217 4.95 41.17 -5.25
CA GLY A 217 4.76 42.49 -5.85
C GLY A 217 5.60 42.71 -7.12
N SER A 218 5.74 41.68 -7.96
CA SER A 218 6.54 41.66 -9.19
C SER A 218 8.07 41.65 -8.98
N ALA A 219 8.57 41.52 -7.75
CA ALA A 219 10.00 41.38 -7.49
C ALA A 219 10.52 40.06 -8.06
N ALA A 220 11.69 40.08 -8.69
CA ALA A 220 12.36 38.87 -9.15
C ALA A 220 12.91 38.06 -7.96
N PRO A 221 13.01 36.73 -8.06
CA PRO A 221 13.66 35.93 -7.03
C PRO A 221 15.12 36.35 -6.84
N PRO A 222 15.69 36.19 -5.63
CA PRO A 222 17.11 36.43 -5.38
C PRO A 222 18.01 35.65 -6.37
N GLN A 223 19.06 36.29 -6.86
CA GLN A 223 20.05 35.62 -7.75
C GLN A 223 20.90 34.60 -6.97
N ASP A 224 21.12 34.85 -5.70
CA ASP A 224 21.76 33.88 -4.80
C ASP A 224 20.74 32.77 -4.42
N TYR A 225 20.94 31.59 -5.00
CA TYR A 225 20.09 30.42 -4.71
C TYR A 225 20.16 29.96 -3.25
N SER A 226 21.22 30.34 -2.52
CA SER A 226 21.43 30.04 -1.10
C SER A 226 20.69 30.99 -0.16
N ASN A 227 20.10 32.08 -0.67
CA ASN A 227 19.33 33.05 0.12
C ASN A 227 18.27 32.34 0.97
N THR A 228 18.27 32.61 2.27
CA THR A 228 17.44 31.88 3.26
C THR A 228 15.94 32.01 2.97
N ALA A 229 15.46 33.22 2.65
CA ALA A 229 14.04 33.45 2.35
C ALA A 229 13.64 32.74 1.05
N TRP A 230 14.49 32.77 0.03
CA TRP A 230 14.27 32.08 -1.23
C TRP A 230 14.26 30.55 -1.08
N LYS A 231 15.17 29.98 -0.29
CA LYS A 231 15.13 28.54 0.06
C LYS A 231 13.83 28.19 0.78
N ARG A 232 13.45 28.97 1.80
CA ARG A 232 12.24 28.68 2.59
C ARG A 232 10.99 28.74 1.71
N TRP A 233 10.85 29.79 0.88
CA TRP A 233 9.70 29.91 -0.02
C TRP A 233 9.56 28.69 -0.95
N ARG A 234 10.65 28.24 -1.58
CA ARG A 234 10.63 27.05 -2.46
C ARG A 234 10.27 25.77 -1.68
N ALA A 235 10.85 25.56 -0.51
CA ALA A 235 10.53 24.43 0.35
C ALA A 235 9.06 24.45 0.82
N ASP A 236 8.51 25.64 1.17
CA ASP A 236 7.11 25.77 1.56
C ASP A 236 6.15 25.44 0.43
N LYS A 237 6.48 25.80 -0.82
CA LYS A 237 5.69 25.39 -2.01
C LYS A 237 5.64 23.88 -2.17
N MET A 238 6.78 23.23 -2.01
CA MET A 238 6.86 21.76 -2.07
C MET A 238 6.12 21.09 -0.89
N ASN A 239 6.25 21.63 0.34
CA ASN A 239 5.54 21.13 1.51
C ASN A 239 4.01 21.26 1.34
N ALA A 240 3.53 22.39 0.81
CA ALA A 240 2.12 22.60 0.54
C ALA A 240 1.57 21.61 -0.50
N TRP A 241 2.31 21.38 -1.58
CA TRP A 241 1.96 20.36 -2.57
C TRP A 241 1.95 18.95 -1.95
N PHE A 242 2.98 18.58 -1.19
CA PHE A 242 3.10 17.25 -0.60
C PHE A 242 1.95 16.96 0.38
N ARG A 243 1.55 17.99 1.15
CA ARG A 243 0.34 17.92 1.99
C ARG A 243 -0.91 17.65 1.14
N SER A 244 -1.06 18.33 0.00
CA SER A 244 -2.22 18.14 -0.88
C SER A 244 -2.28 16.73 -1.48
N VAL A 245 -1.12 16.13 -1.77
CA VAL A 245 -1.03 14.72 -2.22
C VAL A 245 -1.45 13.79 -1.09
N ARG A 246 -0.91 13.97 0.14
CA ARG A 246 -1.31 13.21 1.32
C ARG A 246 -2.81 13.29 1.56
N ASP A 247 -3.37 14.50 1.52
CA ASP A 247 -4.81 14.70 1.72
C ASP A 247 -5.64 13.97 0.67
N SER A 248 -5.18 13.96 -0.59
CA SER A 248 -5.82 13.21 -1.67
C SER A 248 -5.76 11.69 -1.47
N VAL A 249 -4.62 11.16 -1.01
CA VAL A 249 -4.44 9.74 -0.68
C VAL A 249 -5.34 9.35 0.50
N LYS A 250 -5.34 10.16 1.57
CA LYS A 250 -6.15 9.91 2.77
C LYS A 250 -7.66 10.09 2.52
N ALA A 251 -8.04 10.96 1.59
CA ALA A 251 -9.43 11.09 1.15
C ALA A 251 -9.90 9.87 0.35
N TYR A 252 -9.00 9.20 -0.37
CA TYR A 252 -9.30 7.95 -1.06
C TYR A 252 -9.45 6.79 -0.07
N ASP A 253 -8.44 6.58 0.79
CA ASP A 253 -8.47 5.60 1.88
C ASP A 253 -7.60 6.09 3.06
N PRO A 254 -8.21 6.41 4.21
CA PRO A 254 -7.48 6.91 5.38
C PRO A 254 -6.49 5.89 5.96
N ASN A 255 -6.63 4.60 5.63
CA ASN A 255 -5.77 3.53 6.13
C ASN A 255 -4.47 3.36 5.32
N LEU A 256 -4.36 3.97 4.13
CA LEU A 256 -3.12 3.95 3.36
C LEU A 256 -2.02 4.68 4.12
N ASN A 257 -0.89 4.00 4.33
CA ASN A 257 0.29 4.62 4.95
C ASN A 257 0.95 5.61 3.98
N PHE A 258 1.25 6.83 4.43
CA PHE A 258 1.91 7.86 3.64
C PHE A 258 3.33 8.08 4.15
N SER A 259 4.28 7.38 3.56
CA SER A 259 5.67 7.26 4.00
C SER A 259 6.65 8.02 3.11
N SER A 260 7.81 8.38 3.64
CA SER A 260 8.90 8.96 2.87
C SER A 260 10.26 8.48 3.33
N SER A 261 11.18 8.21 2.37
CA SER A 261 12.59 7.90 2.62
C SER A 261 13.48 9.08 2.20
N PRO A 262 13.50 10.19 2.97
CA PRO A 262 14.33 11.35 2.65
C PRO A 262 15.81 11.07 2.87
N SER A 263 16.67 11.89 2.27
CA SER A 263 18.03 12.02 2.75
C SER A 263 18.07 12.62 4.15
N VAL A 264 19.22 12.55 4.85
CA VAL A 264 19.32 12.93 6.27
C VAL A 264 19.19 14.45 6.44
N TYR A 265 18.27 14.89 7.31
CA TYR A 265 18.11 16.30 7.68
C TYR A 265 19.24 16.70 8.69
N PRO A 266 19.82 17.94 8.62
CA PRO A 266 19.40 19.07 7.76
C PRO A 266 20.07 19.11 6.37
N TRP A 267 20.96 18.17 6.03
CA TRP A 267 21.68 18.16 4.76
C TRP A 267 20.70 18.17 3.56
N CYS A 268 19.65 17.35 3.59
CA CYS A 268 18.66 17.29 2.50
C CYS A 268 17.92 18.62 2.27
N TYR A 269 17.69 19.41 3.33
CA TYR A 269 17.09 20.73 3.21
C TYR A 269 18.07 21.72 2.55
N HIS A 270 19.35 21.65 2.88
CA HIS A 270 20.34 22.58 2.32
C HIS A 270 20.67 22.28 0.87
N GLU A 271 20.66 21.03 0.45
CA GLU A 271 21.05 20.60 -0.89
C GLU A 271 19.87 20.42 -1.85
N TYR A 272 18.71 19.98 -1.33
CA TYR A 272 17.55 19.60 -2.13
C TYR A 272 16.24 20.23 -1.67
N LEU A 273 16.27 21.16 -0.73
CA LEU A 273 15.08 21.82 -0.14
C LEU A 273 14.06 20.81 0.40
N GLN A 274 14.48 19.60 0.70
CA GLN A 274 13.70 18.53 1.25
C GLN A 274 13.54 18.74 2.75
N ASP A 275 12.30 18.83 3.26
CA ASP A 275 12.01 19.32 4.61
C ASP A 275 11.27 18.29 5.49
N PRO A 276 11.85 17.09 5.73
CA PRO A 276 11.21 16.05 6.52
C PRO A 276 10.96 16.47 7.97
N TYR A 277 11.68 17.47 8.48
CA TYR A 277 11.40 18.06 9.79
C TYR A 277 9.98 18.64 9.84
N THR A 278 9.61 19.46 8.85
CA THR A 278 8.26 20.02 8.72
C THR A 278 7.24 18.93 8.46
N TRP A 279 7.56 17.92 7.63
CA TRP A 279 6.60 16.87 7.30
C TRP A 279 6.15 16.08 8.52
N MET A 280 7.06 15.76 9.43
CA MET A 280 6.73 15.05 10.67
C MET A 280 6.01 15.94 11.68
N ASN A 281 6.49 17.17 11.90
CA ASN A 281 5.89 18.06 12.90
C ASN A 281 4.48 18.54 12.53
N GLU A 282 4.16 18.60 11.24
CA GLU A 282 2.86 19.01 10.73
C GLU A 282 1.99 17.83 10.27
N GLY A 283 2.46 16.59 10.49
CA GLY A 283 1.72 15.36 10.15
C GLY A 283 1.45 15.23 8.66
N ILE A 284 2.38 15.68 7.79
CA ILE A 284 2.30 15.45 6.34
C ILE A 284 2.65 13.99 6.02
N CYS A 285 3.66 13.41 6.67
CA CYS A 285 3.96 11.99 6.60
C CYS A 285 3.46 11.27 7.86
N ASP A 286 2.98 10.03 7.69
CA ASP A 286 2.67 9.14 8.81
C ASP A 286 3.95 8.63 9.46
N ASP A 287 5.00 8.39 8.65
CA ASP A 287 6.34 7.99 9.09
C ASP A 287 7.42 8.44 8.09
N ILE A 288 8.67 8.34 8.54
CA ILE A 288 9.85 8.57 7.71
C ILE A 288 10.88 7.45 7.86
N ILE A 289 11.61 7.20 6.76
CA ILE A 289 12.67 6.19 6.65
C ILE A 289 13.95 6.88 6.15
N PRO A 290 14.59 7.77 6.94
CA PRO A 290 15.77 8.49 6.47
C PRO A 290 16.88 7.54 5.99
N GLN A 291 17.51 7.89 4.87
CA GLN A 291 18.56 7.09 4.25
C GLN A 291 19.88 7.22 5.03
N LEU A 292 20.02 6.41 6.09
CA LEU A 292 21.25 6.35 6.91
C LEU A 292 22.31 5.50 6.19
N TYR A 293 22.48 5.72 4.87
CA TYR A 293 23.36 4.93 4.02
C TYR A 293 24.81 5.31 4.29
N ARG A 294 25.51 4.48 5.05
CA ARG A 294 26.91 4.67 5.44
C ARG A 294 27.68 3.37 5.20
N TYR A 295 28.99 3.51 5.01
CA TYR A 295 29.86 2.39 4.67
C TYR A 295 30.53 1.77 5.90
N SER A 296 30.42 2.41 7.08
CA SER A 296 30.90 1.89 8.36
C SER A 296 29.84 2.01 9.45
N TYR A 297 29.94 1.14 10.48
CA TYR A 297 29.06 1.19 11.65
C TYR A 297 29.18 2.49 12.43
N GLU A 298 30.41 3.01 12.57
CA GLU A 298 30.70 4.23 13.32
C GLU A 298 30.00 5.45 12.66
N GLU A 299 30.06 5.56 11.33
CA GLU A 299 29.34 6.59 10.59
C GLU A 299 27.84 6.43 10.68
N TYR A 300 27.33 5.18 10.58
CA TYR A 300 25.92 4.88 10.77
C TYR A 300 25.43 5.31 12.15
N LEU A 301 26.12 4.91 13.21
CA LEU A 301 25.76 5.23 14.58
C LEU A 301 25.75 6.73 14.85
N SER A 302 26.77 7.43 14.36
CA SER A 302 26.87 8.90 14.44
C SER A 302 25.71 9.57 13.73
N THR A 303 25.41 9.12 12.49
CA THR A 303 24.32 9.66 11.65
C THR A 303 22.95 9.39 12.28
N LEU A 304 22.70 8.15 12.77
CA LEU A 304 21.47 7.79 13.45
C LEU A 304 21.25 8.67 14.69
N THR A 305 22.29 8.83 15.52
CA THR A 305 22.22 9.61 16.76
C THR A 305 21.90 11.08 16.48
N ALA A 306 22.58 11.68 15.50
CA ALA A 306 22.33 13.07 15.09
C ALA A 306 20.94 13.24 14.45
N SER A 307 20.52 12.29 13.61
CA SER A 307 19.20 12.33 12.96
C SER A 307 18.06 12.27 13.98
N LEU A 308 18.14 11.39 14.97
CA LEU A 308 17.12 11.24 16.01
C LEU A 308 16.94 12.49 16.89
N GLN A 309 17.95 13.37 16.97
CA GLN A 309 17.82 14.66 17.67
C GLN A 309 16.84 15.61 16.99
N ASN A 310 16.63 15.47 15.68
CA ASN A 310 15.66 16.27 14.94
C ASN A 310 14.21 15.80 15.15
N TYR A 311 14.00 14.57 15.65
CA TYR A 311 12.67 13.96 15.77
C TYR A 311 12.38 13.43 17.18
N PRO A 312 12.55 14.23 18.26
CA PRO A 312 12.42 13.74 19.63
C PRO A 312 11.03 13.18 19.96
N ASN A 313 9.98 13.75 19.34
CA ASN A 313 8.58 13.36 19.56
C ASN A 313 8.05 12.35 18.55
N HIS A 314 8.83 11.98 17.51
CA HIS A 314 8.39 11.15 16.38
C HIS A 314 9.14 9.83 16.25
N ARG A 315 9.82 9.36 17.32
CA ARG A 315 10.60 8.11 17.27
C ARG A 315 9.76 6.87 16.96
N HIS A 316 8.48 6.91 17.30
CA HIS A 316 7.53 5.83 17.03
C HIS A 316 7.22 5.66 15.55
N ALA A 317 7.44 6.71 14.75
CA ALA A 317 7.22 6.79 13.32
C ALA A 317 8.53 7.05 12.53
N TYR A 318 9.66 6.72 13.12
CA TYR A 318 10.99 6.82 12.53
C TYR A 318 11.57 5.42 12.34
N TYR A 319 11.87 5.05 11.10
CA TYR A 319 12.50 3.77 10.76
C TYR A 319 13.84 4.01 10.09
N ALA A 320 14.82 3.14 10.35
CA ALA A 320 16.18 3.36 9.88
C ALA A 320 16.39 2.79 8.46
N GLY A 321 16.71 3.62 7.48
CA GLY A 321 17.16 3.17 6.17
C GLY A 321 18.61 2.64 6.23
N ILE A 322 18.84 1.36 5.92
CA ILE A 322 20.16 0.72 5.99
C ILE A 322 20.63 0.33 4.60
N LEU A 323 21.85 0.75 4.22
CA LEU A 323 22.50 0.35 2.96
C LEU A 323 23.04 -1.07 3.07
N MET A 324 22.46 -1.99 2.30
CA MET A 324 22.89 -3.39 2.28
C MET A 324 23.91 -3.67 1.18
N ASN A 325 23.70 -3.09 0.00
CA ASN A 325 24.51 -3.35 -1.18
C ASN A 325 24.42 -2.18 -2.16
N VAL A 326 25.53 -1.77 -2.74
CA VAL A 326 25.60 -0.87 -3.89
C VAL A 326 26.94 -1.05 -4.61
N GLY A 327 26.91 -1.28 -5.92
CA GLY A 327 28.13 -1.59 -6.69
C GLY A 327 28.90 -2.77 -6.09
N SER A 328 30.15 -2.55 -5.70
CA SER A 328 30.98 -3.57 -5.04
C SER A 328 30.83 -3.63 -3.52
N TYR A 329 30.14 -2.66 -2.91
CA TYR A 329 29.93 -2.64 -1.47
C TYR A 329 28.83 -3.63 -1.07
N ILE A 330 29.11 -4.42 -0.03
CA ILE A 330 28.16 -5.26 0.67
C ILE A 330 28.39 -5.05 2.16
N ILE A 331 27.31 -4.78 2.92
CA ILE A 331 27.39 -4.61 4.39
C ILE A 331 27.90 -5.89 5.04
N SER A 332 28.79 -5.78 6.04
CA SER A 332 29.23 -6.93 6.82
C SER A 332 28.16 -7.39 7.82
N GLU A 333 28.17 -8.68 8.17
CA GLU A 333 27.27 -9.22 9.20
C GLU A 333 27.44 -8.50 10.54
N ASP A 334 28.68 -8.25 10.98
CA ASP A 334 28.98 -7.53 12.22
C ASP A 334 28.36 -6.12 12.22
N TYR A 335 28.57 -5.36 11.14
CA TYR A 335 27.96 -4.02 11.01
C TYR A 335 26.43 -4.11 11.08
N LEU A 336 25.81 -4.99 10.29
CA LEU A 336 24.34 -5.12 10.27
C LEU A 336 23.80 -5.44 11.66
N MET A 337 24.36 -6.42 12.36
CA MET A 337 23.91 -6.81 13.71
C MET A 337 24.06 -5.66 14.72
N LYS A 338 25.17 -4.92 14.68
CA LYS A 338 25.38 -3.72 15.52
C LYS A 338 24.39 -2.60 15.20
N ALA A 339 24.07 -2.39 13.91
CA ALA A 339 23.09 -1.38 13.50
C ALA A 339 21.69 -1.71 14.02
N LEU A 340 21.25 -2.98 13.92
CA LEU A 340 19.97 -3.41 14.46
C LEU A 340 19.91 -3.28 15.99
N GLN A 341 20.98 -3.61 16.68
CA GLN A 341 21.09 -3.40 18.13
C GLN A 341 20.96 -1.90 18.47
N ALA A 342 21.71 -1.04 17.77
CA ALA A 342 21.70 0.40 17.99
C ALA A 342 20.32 1.03 17.76
N ASN A 343 19.55 0.52 16.77
CA ASN A 343 18.16 0.93 16.51
C ASN A 343 17.28 0.64 17.74
N ARG A 344 17.31 -0.58 18.24
CA ARG A 344 16.47 -1.02 19.37
C ARG A 344 16.83 -0.31 20.66
N GLU A 345 18.11 -0.12 20.95
CA GLU A 345 18.60 0.65 22.11
C GLU A 345 18.13 2.11 22.11
N ARG A 346 17.82 2.66 20.92
CA ARG A 346 17.33 4.04 20.74
C ARG A 346 15.83 4.11 20.48
N SER A 347 15.10 3.02 20.71
CA SER A 347 13.64 2.92 20.52
C SER A 347 13.19 3.19 19.08
N VAL A 348 14.04 2.97 18.09
CA VAL A 348 13.66 2.94 16.68
C VAL A 348 12.90 1.64 16.42
N LYS A 349 11.72 1.74 15.84
CA LYS A 349 10.75 0.65 15.71
C LYS A 349 10.91 -0.18 14.43
N GLY A 350 12.11 -0.21 13.88
CA GLY A 350 12.45 -1.06 12.74
C GLY A 350 13.31 -0.38 11.69
N GLU A 351 13.49 -1.08 10.60
CA GLU A 351 14.41 -0.70 9.53
C GLU A 351 13.87 -1.04 8.14
N ALA A 352 14.39 -0.31 7.13
CA ALA A 352 14.20 -0.63 5.71
C ALA A 352 15.56 -0.89 5.05
N PHE A 353 15.69 -2.03 4.42
CA PHE A 353 16.94 -2.45 3.75
C PHE A 353 17.00 -1.97 2.30
N PHE A 354 18.00 -1.24 1.96
CA PHE A 354 18.33 -0.88 0.60
C PHE A 354 19.53 -1.72 0.13
N PHE A 355 19.34 -2.78 -0.67
CA PHE A 355 18.07 -3.27 -1.21
C PHE A 355 18.09 -4.83 -1.16
N TYR A 356 17.06 -5.49 -1.71
CA TYR A 356 16.83 -6.94 -1.71
C TYR A 356 18.08 -7.79 -2.01
N GLU A 357 18.86 -7.41 -3.03
CA GLU A 357 20.03 -8.19 -3.45
C GLU A 357 21.10 -8.33 -2.35
N GLY A 358 21.20 -7.36 -1.43
CA GLY A 358 22.11 -7.47 -0.29
C GLY A 358 21.74 -8.62 0.67
N LEU A 359 20.45 -8.94 0.82
CA LEU A 359 20.00 -10.08 1.61
C LEU A 359 20.31 -11.42 0.94
N ARG A 360 20.39 -11.43 -0.40
CA ARG A 360 20.62 -12.62 -1.22
C ARG A 360 22.09 -12.99 -1.38
N LYS A 361 23.02 -12.04 -1.15
CA LYS A 361 24.46 -12.30 -1.28
C LYS A 361 24.94 -13.42 -0.36
N ASN A 362 26.02 -14.09 -0.77
CA ASN A 362 26.69 -15.13 0.00
C ASN A 362 25.71 -16.24 0.48
N SER A 363 24.88 -16.76 -0.42
CA SER A 363 23.89 -17.81 -0.11
C SER A 363 22.92 -17.40 0.99
N ASN A 364 22.40 -16.17 0.93
CA ASN A 364 21.44 -15.61 1.88
C ASN A 364 21.99 -15.40 3.31
N GLN A 365 23.31 -15.24 3.47
CA GLN A 365 23.96 -15.18 4.79
C GLN A 365 23.27 -14.16 5.72
N LEU A 366 23.05 -12.93 5.26
CA LEU A 366 22.47 -11.88 6.09
C LEU A 366 21.01 -12.14 6.43
N GLY A 367 20.20 -12.60 5.47
CA GLY A 367 18.80 -12.97 5.73
C GLY A 367 18.69 -14.13 6.71
N ASN A 368 19.52 -15.16 6.57
CA ASN A 368 19.58 -16.28 7.52
C ASN A 368 19.98 -15.80 8.93
N LYS A 369 20.91 -14.85 9.02
CA LYS A 369 21.31 -14.25 10.30
C LYS A 369 20.18 -13.46 10.94
N LEU A 370 19.46 -12.61 10.16
CA LEU A 370 18.28 -11.91 10.63
C LEU A 370 17.24 -12.86 11.22
N LYS A 371 16.92 -13.94 10.49
CA LYS A 371 15.96 -14.97 10.93
C LYS A 371 16.41 -15.69 12.20
N ALA A 372 17.68 -15.95 12.33
CA ALA A 372 18.24 -16.63 13.51
C ALA A 372 18.36 -15.72 14.75
N THR A 373 18.22 -14.40 14.60
CA THR A 373 18.47 -13.43 15.69
C THR A 373 17.27 -12.49 15.91
N TYR A 374 17.23 -11.35 15.23
CA TYR A 374 16.25 -10.29 15.47
C TYR A 374 14.85 -10.58 14.88
N TYR A 375 14.77 -11.40 13.82
CA TYR A 375 13.53 -11.66 13.10
C TYR A 375 13.02 -13.10 13.29
N GLN A 376 13.25 -13.68 14.48
CA GLN A 376 12.82 -15.06 14.79
C GLN A 376 11.32 -15.25 14.62
N ASP A 377 10.55 -14.31 15.14
CA ASP A 377 9.10 -14.31 15.12
C ASP A 377 8.55 -13.28 14.13
N TRP A 378 7.34 -13.48 13.64
CA TRP A 378 6.61 -12.49 12.85
C TRP A 378 6.34 -11.25 13.70
N ALA A 379 6.43 -10.06 13.09
CA ALA A 379 6.13 -8.79 13.74
C ALA A 379 4.94 -8.10 13.07
N THR A 380 4.09 -7.50 13.88
CA THR A 380 3.07 -6.57 13.40
C THR A 380 3.68 -5.20 13.11
N LEU A 381 3.04 -4.42 12.25
CA LEU A 381 3.54 -3.10 11.88
C LEU A 381 3.15 -2.06 12.95
N PRO A 382 4.07 -1.16 13.36
CA PRO A 382 3.80 -0.18 14.41
C PRO A 382 2.62 0.74 14.10
N PHE A 383 2.45 1.18 12.86
CA PHE A 383 1.33 2.02 12.43
C PHE A 383 -0.02 1.26 12.33
N ARG A 384 -0.01 -0.07 12.39
CA ARG A 384 -1.22 -0.92 12.48
C ARG A 384 -1.65 -1.20 13.92
N ARG A 385 -0.93 -0.70 14.92
CA ARG A 385 -1.29 -0.79 16.36
C ARG A 385 -1.57 -2.23 16.81
N GLY A 386 -0.75 -3.17 16.40
CA GLY A 386 -0.88 -4.60 16.73
C GLY A 386 -1.89 -5.39 15.89
N ALA A 387 -2.59 -4.75 14.96
CA ALA A 387 -3.49 -5.48 14.07
C ALA A 387 -2.72 -6.22 12.97
N ILE A 388 -3.15 -7.44 12.65
CA ILE A 388 -2.68 -8.17 11.46
C ILE A 388 -3.45 -7.63 10.26
N TRP A 389 -2.82 -6.71 9.52
CA TRP A 389 -3.47 -6.06 8.39
C TRP A 389 -3.66 -6.99 7.20
N ARG A 390 -2.62 -7.80 6.88
CA ARG A 390 -2.65 -8.82 5.83
C ARG A 390 -2.48 -10.21 6.46
N PRO A 391 -3.57 -10.92 6.82
CA PRO A 391 -3.45 -12.30 7.28
C PRO A 391 -2.96 -13.18 6.14
N LYS A 392 -2.12 -14.19 6.47
CA LYS A 392 -1.61 -15.15 5.49
C LYS A 392 -2.76 -15.95 4.89
N ALA A 393 -2.90 -15.91 3.57
CA ALA A 393 -3.94 -16.62 2.83
C ALA A 393 -3.37 -17.80 2.02
N GLY A 394 -2.13 -17.68 1.53
CA GLY A 394 -1.49 -18.65 0.63
C GLY A 394 -1.98 -18.55 -0.82
N ILE A 395 -1.22 -19.16 -1.71
CA ILE A 395 -1.60 -19.38 -3.11
C ILE A 395 -2.21 -20.78 -3.24
N ILE A 396 -3.36 -20.86 -3.90
CA ILE A 396 -4.09 -22.13 -4.11
C ILE A 396 -3.68 -22.67 -5.48
N HIS A 397 -2.75 -23.60 -5.51
CA HIS A 397 -2.35 -24.29 -6.74
C HIS A 397 -3.37 -25.33 -7.16
N GLU A 398 -3.55 -25.53 -8.47
CA GLU A 398 -4.51 -26.45 -9.09
C GLU A 398 -4.36 -27.91 -8.63
N ASN A 399 -3.14 -28.31 -8.24
CA ASN A 399 -2.82 -29.66 -7.76
C ASN A 399 -2.85 -29.80 -6.23
N SER A 400 -3.27 -28.76 -5.51
CA SER A 400 -3.33 -28.77 -4.05
C SER A 400 -4.59 -29.49 -3.53
N ARG A 401 -4.57 -29.85 -2.25
CA ARG A 401 -5.76 -30.42 -1.56
C ARG A 401 -6.92 -29.43 -1.46
N ALA A 402 -6.66 -28.15 -1.68
CA ALA A 402 -7.69 -27.11 -1.69
C ALA A 402 -8.41 -26.98 -3.04
N VAL A 403 -8.13 -27.88 -3.99
CA VAL A 403 -8.80 -27.93 -5.29
C VAL A 403 -9.53 -29.25 -5.46
N THR A 404 -10.72 -29.20 -6.06
CA THR A 404 -11.49 -30.36 -6.51
C THR A 404 -11.69 -30.25 -8.01
N ALA A 405 -11.30 -31.28 -8.75
CA ALA A 405 -11.43 -31.38 -10.20
C ALA A 405 -12.26 -32.61 -10.56
N THR A 406 -13.11 -32.52 -11.59
CA THR A 406 -13.71 -33.68 -12.24
C THR A 406 -12.70 -34.38 -13.16
N GLU A 407 -13.01 -35.59 -13.64
CA GLU A 407 -12.07 -36.45 -14.36
C GLU A 407 -11.53 -35.86 -15.67
N GLY A 408 -12.25 -34.93 -16.31
CA GLY A 408 -11.83 -34.32 -17.57
C GLY A 408 -10.67 -33.31 -17.44
N TRP A 409 -10.33 -32.89 -16.23
CA TRP A 409 -9.19 -32.02 -15.99
C TRP A 409 -7.89 -32.80 -15.93
N THR A 410 -6.93 -32.43 -16.78
CA THR A 410 -5.63 -33.09 -16.89
C THR A 410 -4.48 -32.11 -16.73
N ALA A 411 -3.36 -32.58 -16.16
CA ALA A 411 -2.16 -31.77 -15.99
C ALA A 411 -1.56 -31.36 -17.34
N TYR A 412 -1.16 -30.09 -17.43
CA TYR A 412 -0.51 -29.50 -18.60
C TYR A 412 0.79 -28.80 -18.18
N THR A 413 1.89 -29.19 -18.82
CA THR A 413 3.26 -28.67 -18.57
C THR A 413 3.91 -28.11 -19.83
N GLY A 414 3.09 -27.57 -20.75
CA GLY A 414 3.58 -27.02 -22.01
C GLY A 414 4.35 -25.71 -21.85
N ASN A 415 4.91 -25.23 -22.95
CA ASN A 415 5.77 -24.04 -22.97
C ASN A 415 4.91 -22.74 -23.02
N ILE A 416 4.23 -22.46 -21.91
CA ILE A 416 3.53 -21.19 -21.64
C ILE A 416 3.89 -20.71 -20.25
N PRO A 417 3.73 -19.43 -19.90
CA PRO A 417 3.88 -18.97 -18.53
C PRO A 417 2.92 -19.71 -17.59
N LEU A 418 3.46 -20.45 -16.63
CA LEU A 418 2.75 -21.22 -15.62
C LEU A 418 3.19 -20.73 -14.25
N HIS A 419 2.26 -20.64 -13.29
CA HIS A 419 2.59 -20.12 -11.96
C HIS A 419 3.60 -21.06 -11.24
N ASN A 420 3.40 -22.36 -11.31
CA ASN A 420 4.26 -23.34 -10.63
C ASN A 420 4.69 -24.48 -11.59
N GLY A 421 5.03 -24.14 -12.84
CA GLY A 421 5.53 -25.09 -13.83
C GLY A 421 4.49 -26.06 -14.42
N GLN A 422 3.25 -26.04 -13.94
CA GLN A 422 2.11 -26.78 -14.50
C GLN A 422 0.81 -26.01 -14.31
N CYS A 423 -0.23 -26.40 -15.03
CA CYS A 423 -1.63 -26.03 -14.78
C CYS A 423 -2.53 -27.22 -15.15
N TYR A 424 -3.83 -27.10 -14.94
CA TYR A 424 -4.81 -28.03 -15.46
C TYR A 424 -5.45 -27.50 -16.73
N ASN A 425 -5.88 -28.39 -17.65
CA ASN A 425 -6.77 -28.08 -18.75
C ASN A 425 -7.86 -29.12 -18.89
N ALA A 426 -8.99 -28.70 -19.45
CA ALA A 426 -10.08 -29.60 -19.85
C ALA A 426 -10.64 -29.16 -21.21
N SER A 427 -11.21 -30.10 -21.97
CA SER A 427 -11.87 -29.81 -23.25
C SER A 427 -13.10 -28.92 -23.03
N VAL A 428 -13.35 -27.95 -23.94
CA VAL A 428 -14.58 -27.17 -23.88
C VAL A 428 -15.81 -28.06 -24.03
N ASN A 429 -16.90 -27.71 -23.34
CA ASN A 429 -18.18 -28.44 -23.34
C ASN A 429 -18.09 -29.92 -22.92
N SER A 430 -17.17 -30.26 -22.03
CA SER A 430 -17.04 -31.61 -21.45
C SER A 430 -17.80 -31.80 -20.13
N ASP A 431 -18.59 -30.80 -19.71
CA ASP A 431 -19.33 -30.75 -18.43
C ASP A 431 -18.45 -30.89 -17.17
N ASP A 432 -17.16 -30.58 -17.32
CA ASP A 432 -16.19 -30.67 -16.25
C ASP A 432 -16.08 -29.38 -15.43
N THR A 433 -15.70 -29.52 -14.16
CA THR A 433 -15.52 -28.41 -13.23
C THR A 433 -14.22 -28.50 -12.47
N LEU A 434 -13.60 -27.33 -12.20
CA LEU A 434 -12.45 -27.15 -11.34
C LEU A 434 -12.80 -26.13 -10.25
N THR A 435 -12.81 -26.57 -8.98
CA THR A 435 -13.23 -25.72 -7.85
C THR A 435 -12.07 -25.46 -6.91
N TYR A 436 -11.77 -24.19 -6.64
CA TYR A 436 -10.79 -23.75 -5.66
C TYR A 436 -11.51 -23.39 -4.36
N HIS A 437 -10.98 -23.92 -3.26
CA HIS A 437 -11.48 -23.72 -1.90
C HIS A 437 -10.50 -22.86 -1.13
N ALA A 438 -11.00 -21.79 -0.50
CA ALA A 438 -10.19 -20.87 0.30
C ALA A 438 -10.51 -21.00 1.80
N ASP A 439 -9.48 -20.83 2.63
CA ASP A 439 -9.65 -20.59 4.05
C ASP A 439 -9.80 -19.08 4.29
N LEU A 440 -10.91 -18.66 4.85
CA LEU A 440 -11.29 -17.27 5.03
C LEU A 440 -11.20 -16.93 6.53
N PRO A 441 -10.22 -16.10 6.95
CA PRO A 441 -9.95 -15.85 8.37
C PRO A 441 -10.97 -14.93 9.04
N GLU A 442 -11.71 -14.12 8.29
CA GLU A 442 -12.69 -13.17 8.82
C GLU A 442 -13.81 -12.86 7.82
N ASN A 443 -14.93 -12.35 8.30
CA ASN A 443 -15.99 -11.80 7.46
C ASN A 443 -15.52 -10.48 6.84
N ALA A 444 -15.24 -10.45 5.54
CA ALA A 444 -14.67 -9.28 4.88
C ALA A 444 -14.95 -9.23 3.38
N TRP A 445 -14.62 -8.11 2.76
CA TRP A 445 -14.45 -8.01 1.32
C TRP A 445 -13.14 -8.68 0.92
N TYR A 446 -13.20 -9.48 -0.14
CA TYR A 446 -12.06 -10.19 -0.70
C TYR A 446 -11.91 -9.88 -2.18
N ASN A 447 -10.66 -9.67 -2.59
CA ASN A 447 -10.28 -9.72 -3.99
C ASN A 447 -10.02 -11.17 -4.38
N VAL A 448 -10.63 -11.60 -5.45
CA VAL A 448 -10.47 -12.94 -6.04
C VAL A 448 -9.59 -12.83 -7.26
N TYR A 449 -8.50 -13.58 -7.27
CA TYR A 449 -7.52 -13.60 -8.34
C TYR A 449 -7.39 -14.99 -8.96
N LEU A 450 -7.17 -15.02 -10.27
CA LEU A 450 -6.73 -16.19 -11.01
C LEU A 450 -5.44 -15.90 -11.75
N TYR A 451 -4.55 -16.86 -11.83
CA TYR A 451 -3.40 -16.81 -12.72
C TYR A 451 -3.85 -17.21 -14.12
N VAL A 452 -3.96 -16.24 -15.03
CA VAL A 452 -4.52 -16.44 -16.38
C VAL A 452 -3.39 -16.71 -17.36
N ASN A 453 -3.32 -17.95 -17.84
CA ASN A 453 -2.39 -18.38 -18.88
C ASN A 453 -2.84 -17.83 -20.24
N LYS A 454 -1.85 -17.55 -21.11
CA LYS A 454 -2.11 -17.26 -22.53
C LYS A 454 -1.82 -18.48 -23.38
N HIS A 455 -2.85 -19.04 -24.02
CA HIS A 455 -2.65 -20.21 -24.89
C HIS A 455 -3.51 -20.13 -26.17
N TYR A 456 -2.90 -20.39 -27.33
CA TYR A 456 -3.56 -20.21 -28.64
C TYR A 456 -4.78 -21.11 -28.89
N LYS A 457 -4.86 -22.27 -28.18
CA LYS A 457 -6.03 -23.18 -28.21
C LYS A 457 -7.05 -22.90 -27.09
N ALA A 458 -6.78 -21.96 -26.19
CA ALA A 458 -7.72 -21.64 -25.13
C ALA A 458 -8.96 -20.93 -25.66
N THR A 459 -10.05 -20.98 -24.91
CA THR A 459 -11.26 -20.21 -25.18
C THR A 459 -11.03 -18.70 -24.98
N THR A 460 -11.72 -17.88 -25.77
CA THR A 460 -11.79 -16.43 -25.51
C THR A 460 -12.81 -16.08 -24.43
N ARG A 461 -13.59 -17.05 -23.94
CA ARG A 461 -14.72 -16.84 -23.02
C ARG A 461 -14.78 -17.93 -21.93
N ALA A 462 -13.67 -18.16 -21.22
CA ALA A 462 -13.67 -19.02 -20.04
C ALA A 462 -14.65 -18.49 -19.00
N LYS A 463 -15.60 -19.35 -18.58
CA LYS A 463 -16.63 -19.02 -17.62
C LYS A 463 -16.16 -19.39 -16.21
N ILE A 464 -16.14 -18.39 -15.33
CA ILE A 464 -15.72 -18.51 -13.94
C ILE A 464 -16.89 -18.13 -13.06
N LEU A 465 -17.28 -19.02 -12.17
CA LEU A 465 -18.33 -18.81 -11.21
C LEU A 465 -17.71 -18.43 -9.89
N ILE A 466 -18.10 -17.29 -9.31
CA ILE A 466 -17.64 -16.78 -8.01
C ILE A 466 -18.80 -16.87 -7.04
N THR A 467 -18.65 -17.72 -6.03
CA THR A 467 -19.67 -17.90 -4.98
C THR A 467 -19.41 -16.93 -3.83
N HIS A 468 -20.43 -16.18 -3.44
CA HIS A 468 -20.36 -15.18 -2.38
C HIS A 468 -21.66 -15.12 -1.58
N LEU A 469 -21.77 -14.24 -0.59
CA LEU A 469 -22.90 -14.14 0.33
C LEU A 469 -24.25 -13.96 -0.38
N GLU A 470 -24.30 -13.20 -1.46
CA GLU A 470 -25.54 -12.85 -2.17
C GLU A 470 -25.87 -13.82 -3.31
N GLY A 471 -25.01 -14.81 -3.58
CA GLY A 471 -25.25 -15.81 -4.63
C GLY A 471 -23.99 -16.24 -5.37
N THR A 472 -24.10 -16.36 -6.69
CA THR A 472 -22.98 -16.73 -7.57
C THR A 472 -22.95 -15.83 -8.78
N ASP A 473 -21.84 -15.11 -8.95
CA ASP A 473 -21.55 -14.31 -10.11
C ASP A 473 -20.86 -15.11 -11.21
N THR A 474 -21.10 -14.75 -12.45
CA THR A 474 -20.40 -15.30 -13.61
C THR A 474 -19.46 -14.27 -14.20
N VAL A 475 -18.16 -14.60 -14.24
CA VAL A 475 -17.12 -13.78 -14.85
C VAL A 475 -16.59 -14.45 -16.10
N ILE A 476 -16.36 -13.69 -17.15
CA ILE A 476 -15.82 -14.18 -18.43
C ILE A 476 -14.39 -13.71 -18.58
N VAL A 477 -13.46 -14.65 -18.80
CA VAL A 477 -12.03 -14.37 -18.97
C VAL A 477 -11.57 -14.88 -20.35
N ASN A 478 -10.82 -14.01 -21.05
CA ASN A 478 -10.19 -14.39 -22.31
C ASN A 478 -8.82 -15.04 -22.04
N GLN A 479 -8.76 -16.36 -22.17
CA GLN A 479 -7.51 -17.13 -21.98
C GLN A 479 -6.70 -17.30 -23.26
N LYS A 480 -7.29 -17.01 -24.43
CA LYS A 480 -6.57 -17.05 -25.72
C LYS A 480 -5.71 -15.82 -25.91
N ASN A 481 -6.25 -14.64 -25.62
CA ASN A 481 -5.59 -13.36 -25.74
C ASN A 481 -5.96 -12.47 -24.54
N PRO A 482 -5.49 -12.77 -23.34
CA PRO A 482 -5.69 -11.90 -22.20
C PRO A 482 -4.99 -10.55 -22.43
N SER A 483 -5.54 -9.47 -21.90
CA SER A 483 -4.93 -8.13 -22.00
C SER A 483 -3.55 -8.11 -21.34
N ILE A 484 -3.43 -8.75 -20.19
CA ILE A 484 -2.19 -9.02 -19.48
C ILE A 484 -2.31 -10.45 -18.93
N PRO A 485 -1.45 -11.40 -19.34
CA PRO A 485 -1.38 -12.72 -18.72
C PRO A 485 -0.79 -12.63 -17.31
N GLY A 486 -1.03 -13.65 -16.47
CA GLY A 486 -0.61 -13.67 -15.08
C GLY A 486 -1.75 -13.37 -14.10
N TRP A 487 -1.45 -12.83 -12.92
CA TRP A 487 -2.45 -12.55 -11.90
C TRP A 487 -3.50 -11.54 -12.36
N THR A 488 -4.72 -12.01 -12.49
CA THR A 488 -5.88 -11.22 -12.92
C THR A 488 -6.91 -11.20 -11.81
N LYS A 489 -7.29 -9.99 -11.35
CA LYS A 489 -8.41 -9.83 -10.43
C LYS A 489 -9.71 -10.09 -11.18
N VAL A 490 -10.46 -11.13 -10.79
CA VAL A 490 -11.70 -11.54 -11.44
C VAL A 490 -12.94 -11.03 -10.71
N ALA A 491 -12.84 -10.81 -9.38
CA ALA A 491 -13.96 -10.26 -8.60
C ALA A 491 -13.46 -9.54 -7.34
N THR A 492 -14.34 -8.73 -6.77
CA THR A 492 -14.26 -8.27 -5.39
C THR A 492 -15.60 -8.54 -4.73
N VAL A 493 -15.65 -9.46 -3.76
CA VAL A 493 -16.89 -9.98 -3.16
C VAL A 493 -16.79 -10.02 -1.65
N TYR A 494 -17.93 -9.93 -0.96
CA TYR A 494 -18.01 -10.14 0.48
C TYR A 494 -18.16 -11.63 0.80
N LEU A 495 -17.23 -12.16 1.61
CA LEU A 495 -17.22 -13.57 2.02
C LEU A 495 -17.28 -13.68 3.53
N ARG A 496 -17.88 -14.76 4.02
CA ARG A 496 -17.91 -15.10 5.45
C ARG A 496 -16.71 -15.96 5.81
N GLU A 497 -16.22 -15.79 7.03
CA GLU A 497 -15.20 -16.66 7.62
C GLU A 497 -15.55 -18.14 7.47
N GLY A 498 -14.56 -18.98 7.29
CA GLY A 498 -14.75 -20.42 7.19
C GLY A 498 -13.58 -21.13 6.53
N LEU A 499 -13.45 -22.41 6.83
CA LEU A 499 -12.42 -23.26 6.23
C LEU A 499 -12.93 -23.90 4.94
N ARG A 500 -12.07 -24.03 3.95
CA ARG A 500 -12.35 -24.72 2.68
C ARG A 500 -13.63 -24.26 1.99
N GLN A 501 -13.88 -22.95 1.95
CA GLN A 501 -15.05 -22.40 1.28
C GLN A 501 -14.88 -22.50 -0.25
N PRO A 502 -15.86 -23.03 -1.02
CA PRO A 502 -15.78 -23.14 -2.48
C PRO A 502 -16.06 -21.78 -3.13
N VAL A 503 -15.00 -20.96 -3.28
CA VAL A 503 -15.14 -19.58 -3.77
C VAL A 503 -15.13 -19.49 -5.29
N ILE A 504 -14.25 -20.25 -5.96
CA ILE A 504 -14.01 -20.11 -7.40
C ILE A 504 -14.29 -21.45 -8.08
N ARG A 505 -15.08 -21.43 -9.17
CA ARG A 505 -15.32 -22.62 -9.98
C ARG A 505 -15.21 -22.28 -11.48
N LEU A 506 -14.24 -22.91 -12.12
CA LEU A 506 -14.13 -22.91 -13.58
C LEU A 506 -15.00 -24.02 -14.15
N VAL A 507 -15.72 -23.70 -15.22
CA VAL A 507 -16.56 -24.65 -15.95
C VAL A 507 -16.12 -24.70 -17.41
N THR A 508 -16.32 -25.84 -18.07
CA THR A 508 -15.89 -26.07 -19.45
C THR A 508 -16.90 -25.59 -20.50
N ASP A 509 -18.06 -25.07 -20.09
CA ASP A 509 -19.06 -24.47 -20.98
C ASP A 509 -18.48 -23.18 -21.62
N ALA A 510 -18.03 -23.29 -22.86
CA ALA A 510 -17.43 -22.21 -23.63
C ALA A 510 -17.79 -22.30 -25.10
N PRO A 511 -18.01 -21.15 -25.80
CA PRO A 511 -18.50 -21.12 -27.17
C PRO A 511 -17.41 -21.35 -28.23
N ASP A 512 -16.13 -21.25 -27.84
CA ASP A 512 -14.99 -21.33 -28.76
C ASP A 512 -13.75 -21.94 -28.08
N GLY A 513 -12.70 -22.15 -28.87
CA GLY A 513 -11.46 -22.75 -28.41
C GLY A 513 -11.52 -24.27 -28.33
N ALA A 514 -10.47 -24.89 -27.82
CA ALA A 514 -10.41 -26.33 -27.58
C ALA A 514 -10.36 -26.66 -26.07
N TYR A 515 -9.83 -25.71 -25.27
CA TYR A 515 -9.55 -25.95 -23.86
C TYR A 515 -9.92 -24.74 -22.98
N VAL A 516 -10.31 -25.05 -21.75
CA VAL A 516 -10.29 -24.15 -20.59
C VAL A 516 -9.08 -24.51 -19.73
N PHE A 517 -8.35 -23.50 -19.25
CA PHE A 517 -7.17 -23.68 -18.41
C PHE A 517 -7.45 -23.21 -16.98
N GLY A 518 -6.95 -23.96 -15.99
CA GLY A 518 -6.97 -23.60 -14.58
C GLY A 518 -5.56 -23.75 -13.99
N ASP A 519 -5.01 -22.63 -13.48
CA ASP A 519 -3.70 -22.57 -12.83
C ASP A 519 -3.89 -22.18 -11.36
N ALA A 520 -3.09 -21.29 -10.81
CA ALA A 520 -3.19 -20.86 -9.44
C ALA A 520 -4.35 -19.85 -9.21
N ALA A 521 -4.85 -19.81 -7.97
CA ALA A 521 -5.82 -18.85 -7.50
C ALA A 521 -5.38 -18.22 -6.17
N ALA A 522 -5.88 -17.02 -5.87
CA ALA A 522 -5.73 -16.38 -4.57
C ALA A 522 -7.02 -15.65 -4.17
N VAL A 523 -7.37 -15.74 -2.88
CA VAL A 523 -8.53 -15.05 -2.28
C VAL A 523 -7.98 -14.22 -1.13
N LEU A 524 -7.85 -12.91 -1.35
CA LEU A 524 -7.12 -11.99 -0.49
C LEU A 524 -8.03 -10.90 0.06
N ILE A 525 -7.90 -10.56 1.34
CA ILE A 525 -8.71 -9.50 1.96
C ILE A 525 -8.45 -8.18 1.22
N ASN A 526 -9.54 -7.50 0.84
CA ASN A 526 -9.50 -6.17 0.27
C ASN A 526 -9.59 -5.15 1.41
N ARG A 527 -8.47 -4.53 1.76
CA ARG A 527 -8.43 -3.57 2.87
C ARG A 527 -8.98 -2.19 2.52
N HIS A 528 -9.06 -1.81 1.26
CA HIS A 528 -9.75 -0.57 0.84
C HIS A 528 -11.25 -0.61 1.11
N ARG A 529 -11.86 -1.82 1.12
CA ARG A 529 -13.29 -2.01 1.41
C ARG A 529 -13.56 -2.57 2.80
N SER A 530 -12.54 -2.80 3.64
CA SER A 530 -12.71 -3.41 4.96
C SER A 530 -13.61 -2.61 5.91
N PHE A 531 -13.77 -1.31 5.66
CA PHE A 531 -14.66 -0.40 6.42
C PHE A 531 -16.10 -0.36 5.87
N GLU A 532 -16.38 -0.89 4.68
CA GLU A 532 -17.75 -0.92 4.13
C GLU A 532 -18.67 -1.90 4.88
N GLY A 533 -18.07 -2.83 5.64
CA GLY A 533 -18.82 -3.82 6.43
C GLY A 533 -19.56 -4.86 5.58
N ASP A 534 -20.41 -5.65 6.24
CA ASP A 534 -21.25 -6.65 5.58
C ASP A 534 -22.29 -5.93 4.69
N PRO A 535 -22.34 -6.18 3.37
CA PRO A 535 -23.34 -5.59 2.48
C PRO A 535 -24.78 -5.96 2.90
N ALA A 536 -24.99 -7.09 3.57
CA ALA A 536 -26.28 -7.45 4.15
C ALA A 536 -26.63 -6.62 5.40
N ALA A 537 -25.65 -5.96 6.04
CA ALA A 537 -25.88 -5.05 7.16
C ALA A 537 -26.26 -3.61 6.70
N ILE A 538 -26.06 -3.30 5.42
CA ILE A 538 -26.43 -2.03 4.80
C ILE A 538 -27.54 -2.33 3.78
N GLN A 539 -28.77 -2.51 4.24
CA GLN A 539 -29.90 -2.63 3.31
C GLN A 539 -30.41 -1.22 2.95
N PRO A 540 -30.45 -0.83 1.67
CA PRO A 540 -31.31 0.27 1.26
C PRO A 540 -32.75 -0.13 1.56
N MET A 541 -33.51 0.74 2.21
CA MET A 541 -34.91 0.48 2.49
C MET A 541 -35.71 0.52 1.18
N THR A 542 -36.63 -0.44 1.00
CA THR A 542 -37.56 -0.42 -0.13
C THR A 542 -38.48 0.81 -0.04
N PRO A 543 -38.97 1.34 -1.18
CA PRO A 543 -39.76 2.58 -1.22
C PRO A 543 -41.01 2.57 -0.32
N ASP A 544 -41.57 1.42 0.01
CA ASP A 544 -42.78 1.28 0.84
C ASP A 544 -42.54 1.53 2.35
N GLN A 545 -41.30 1.75 2.79
CA GLN A 545 -40.95 2.05 4.18
C GLN A 545 -40.63 3.53 4.43
N ILE A 546 -40.84 4.41 3.46
CA ILE A 546 -40.60 5.83 3.57
C ILE A 546 -41.77 6.49 4.34
N LEU A 547 -41.53 6.94 5.56
CA LEU A 547 -42.44 7.82 6.27
C LEU A 547 -42.40 9.23 5.65
N PRO A 548 -43.54 9.95 5.56
CA PRO A 548 -43.61 11.20 4.81
C PRO A 548 -42.86 12.37 5.46
N ASP A 549 -42.26 13.19 4.62
CA ASP A 549 -41.80 14.57 4.79
C ASP A 549 -41.20 15.01 6.13
N SER A 550 -39.99 14.51 6.44
CA SER A 550 -39.11 15.20 7.40
C SER A 550 -37.70 15.31 6.85
N PRO A 551 -37.09 16.48 6.88
CA PRO A 551 -35.70 16.64 6.46
C PRO A 551 -34.80 15.89 7.43
N CYS A 552 -33.97 14.99 6.93
CA CYS A 552 -32.94 14.21 7.58
C CYS A 552 -33.30 13.62 8.95
N LEU A 553 -33.74 12.37 8.96
CA LEU A 553 -33.98 11.60 10.19
C LEU A 553 -32.72 10.82 10.56
N LEU A 554 -32.11 11.20 11.69
CA LEU A 554 -31.15 10.42 12.40
C LEU A 554 -31.88 9.70 13.53
N SER A 555 -32.11 8.38 13.43
CA SER A 555 -32.76 7.59 14.47
C SER A 555 -31.88 6.45 14.96
N THR A 556 -32.07 6.06 16.23
CA THR A 556 -31.23 5.05 16.90
C THR A 556 -32.12 4.12 17.73
N TRP A 557 -31.78 2.81 17.72
CA TRP A 557 -32.44 1.82 18.57
C TRP A 557 -31.53 0.62 18.85
N PRO A 558 -31.69 -0.03 20.03
CA PRO A 558 -32.41 0.50 21.16
C PRO A 558 -31.76 1.78 21.71
N ASN A 559 -32.47 2.59 22.45
CA ASN A 559 -31.89 3.71 23.18
C ASN A 559 -32.72 3.87 24.48
N PRO A 560 -32.21 3.51 25.65
CA PRO A 560 -30.83 3.04 25.95
C PRO A 560 -30.44 1.74 25.24
N PHE A 561 -29.13 1.58 24.97
CA PHE A 561 -28.57 0.37 24.35
C PHE A 561 -27.45 -0.23 25.21
N ASN A 562 -27.14 -1.53 25.00
CA ASN A 562 -26.09 -2.20 25.76
C ASN A 562 -24.73 -2.13 25.06
N SER A 563 -24.48 -2.99 24.06
CA SER A 563 -23.20 -3.00 23.35
C SER A 563 -23.35 -2.65 21.86
N VAL A 564 -24.54 -2.83 21.31
CA VAL A 564 -24.80 -2.63 19.88
C VAL A 564 -25.88 -1.55 19.69
N LEU A 565 -25.54 -0.57 18.85
CA LEU A 565 -26.41 0.52 18.45
C LEU A 565 -26.79 0.37 16.97
N ASN A 566 -28.08 0.37 16.67
CA ASN A 566 -28.55 0.50 15.29
C ASN A 566 -28.87 1.97 15.01
N ILE A 567 -28.41 2.47 13.88
CA ILE A 567 -28.57 3.86 13.43
C ILE A 567 -29.29 3.83 12.09
N ARG A 568 -30.33 4.64 11.94
CA ARG A 568 -30.96 4.92 10.65
C ARG A 568 -30.69 6.35 10.26
N VAL A 569 -30.21 6.54 9.04
CA VAL A 569 -29.90 7.85 8.46
C VAL A 569 -30.71 8.01 7.19
N ASN A 570 -31.41 9.14 7.05
CA ASN A 570 -32.08 9.52 5.81
C ASN A 570 -31.36 10.74 5.21
N LEU A 571 -30.71 10.56 4.07
CA LEU A 571 -29.89 11.58 3.41
C LEU A 571 -30.70 12.33 2.35
N PRO A 572 -30.78 13.67 2.43
CA PRO A 572 -31.61 14.46 1.52
C PRO A 572 -31.03 14.59 0.11
N GLU A 573 -29.74 14.45 -0.04
CA GLU A 573 -29.04 14.57 -1.33
C GLU A 573 -27.77 13.71 -1.36
N ARG A 574 -27.22 13.52 -2.53
CA ARG A 574 -25.94 12.82 -2.73
C ARG A 574 -24.79 13.72 -2.30
N GLY A 575 -23.84 13.18 -1.50
CA GLY A 575 -22.72 13.97 -1.03
C GLY A 575 -21.82 13.25 -0.05
N TRP A 576 -20.83 13.97 0.48
CA TRP A 576 -19.96 13.49 1.55
C TRP A 576 -20.65 13.61 2.89
N TYR A 577 -20.70 12.51 3.66
CA TYR A 577 -21.30 12.47 4.99
C TYR A 577 -20.32 11.86 5.99
N SER A 578 -20.27 12.46 7.20
CA SER A 578 -19.49 11.97 8.34
C SER A 578 -20.42 11.66 9.51
N LEU A 579 -20.28 10.48 10.11
CA LEU A 579 -21.05 10.00 11.25
C LEU A 579 -20.09 9.64 12.38
N SER A 580 -20.25 10.27 13.56
CA SER A 580 -19.35 10.10 14.70
C SER A 580 -20.08 10.10 16.04
N LEU A 581 -19.48 9.46 17.06
CA LEU A 581 -19.91 9.53 18.46
C LEU A 581 -19.00 10.47 19.26
N TRP A 582 -19.63 11.30 20.08
CA TRP A 582 -18.97 12.29 20.94
C TRP A 582 -19.36 12.06 22.40
N ASP A 583 -18.44 12.23 23.34
CA ASP A 583 -18.76 12.22 24.77
C ASP A 583 -19.31 13.59 25.24
N ILE A 584 -19.73 13.65 26.51
CA ILE A 584 -20.30 14.87 27.10
C ILE A 584 -19.29 16.02 27.22
N SER A 585 -17.98 15.76 27.08
CA SER A 585 -16.94 16.79 27.07
C SER A 585 -16.69 17.36 25.66
N GLY A 586 -17.39 16.85 24.63
CA GLY A 586 -17.22 17.28 23.24
C GLY A 586 -16.01 16.65 22.56
N ARG A 587 -15.49 15.52 23.09
CA ARG A 587 -14.43 14.74 22.48
C ARG A 587 -15.05 13.66 21.60
N GLU A 588 -14.56 13.50 20.37
CA GLU A 588 -14.90 12.39 19.50
C GLU A 588 -14.33 11.10 20.12
N VAL A 589 -15.21 10.12 20.42
CA VAL A 589 -14.85 8.83 21.01
C VAL A 589 -14.94 7.68 20.04
N MET A 590 -15.63 7.88 18.93
CA MET A 590 -15.70 6.91 17.84
C MET A 590 -16.08 7.59 16.55
N HIS A 591 -15.22 7.43 15.54
CA HIS A 591 -15.57 7.73 14.16
C HIS A 591 -16.26 6.50 13.56
N ILE A 592 -17.53 6.65 13.15
CA ILE A 592 -18.33 5.52 12.66
C ILE A 592 -18.17 5.39 11.15
N ARG A 593 -18.30 6.50 10.42
CA ARG A 593 -18.24 6.49 8.96
C ARG A 593 -17.99 7.89 8.40
N GLU A 594 -17.16 7.96 7.37
CA GLU A 594 -17.07 9.11 6.47
C GLU A 594 -17.04 8.56 5.04
N ALA A 595 -18.06 8.93 4.24
CA ALA A 595 -18.21 8.39 2.90
C ALA A 595 -19.00 9.31 1.99
N PHE A 596 -18.75 9.18 0.69
CA PHE A 596 -19.65 9.73 -0.34
C PHE A 596 -20.85 8.79 -0.48
N MET A 597 -22.05 9.29 -0.16
CA MET A 597 -23.28 8.50 -0.11
C MET A 597 -24.33 9.08 -1.06
N ASP A 598 -25.15 8.20 -1.63
CA ASP A 598 -26.29 8.62 -2.44
C ASP A 598 -27.45 9.12 -1.57
N GLN A 599 -28.39 9.86 -2.17
CA GLN A 599 -29.66 10.22 -1.55
C GLN A 599 -30.43 8.96 -1.15
N GLY A 600 -31.01 8.92 0.05
CA GLY A 600 -31.84 7.80 0.49
C GLY A 600 -31.68 7.45 1.97
N SER A 601 -32.30 6.33 2.38
CA SER A 601 -32.28 5.85 3.75
C SER A 601 -31.27 4.71 3.91
N PHE A 602 -30.44 4.80 4.95
CA PHE A 602 -29.41 3.80 5.28
C PHE A 602 -29.53 3.37 6.74
N GLN A 603 -29.22 2.11 6.99
CA GLN A 603 -29.14 1.56 8.33
C GLN A 603 -27.72 1.10 8.62
N ILE A 604 -27.18 1.50 9.77
CA ILE A 604 -25.81 1.20 10.19
C ILE A 604 -25.88 0.55 11.57
N ARG A 605 -25.17 -0.54 11.76
CA ARG A 605 -25.03 -1.23 13.05
C ARG A 605 -23.63 -0.97 13.59
N VAL A 606 -23.55 -0.48 14.83
CA VAL A 606 -22.29 -0.07 15.47
C VAL A 606 -22.07 -0.87 16.73
N ASP A 607 -20.89 -1.47 16.86
CA ASP A 607 -20.45 -2.11 18.09
C ASP A 607 -19.75 -1.09 18.99
N CYS A 608 -20.31 -0.92 20.20
CA CYS A 608 -19.84 0.03 21.20
C CYS A 608 -19.27 -0.68 22.44
N GLN A 609 -18.82 -1.95 22.32
CA GLN A 609 -18.30 -2.74 23.46
C GLN A 609 -17.11 -2.06 24.16
N ASN A 610 -16.33 -1.25 23.44
CA ASN A 610 -15.17 -0.56 24.00
C ASN A 610 -15.50 0.78 24.66
N LEU A 611 -16.74 1.26 24.59
CA LEU A 611 -17.16 2.50 25.24
C LEU A 611 -17.68 2.22 26.65
N SER A 612 -17.45 3.13 27.60
CA SER A 612 -18.01 3.04 28.97
C SER A 612 -19.51 3.36 28.99
N SER A 613 -20.26 2.88 30.00
CA SER A 613 -21.64 3.33 30.22
C SER A 613 -21.68 4.85 30.38
N GLY A 614 -22.61 5.50 29.68
CA GLY A 614 -22.68 6.95 29.68
C GLY A 614 -23.54 7.55 28.57
N ILE A 615 -23.64 8.87 28.59
CA ILE A 615 -24.33 9.65 27.55
C ILE A 615 -23.34 9.99 26.45
N TYR A 616 -23.76 9.78 25.20
CA TYR A 616 -23.04 10.12 24.00
C TYR A 616 -23.92 10.92 23.04
N PHE A 617 -23.28 11.65 22.15
CA PHE A 617 -23.95 12.38 21.07
C PHE A 617 -23.51 11.77 19.73
N LEU A 618 -24.47 11.20 19.02
CA LEU A 618 -24.30 10.76 17.64
C LEU A 618 -24.49 11.96 16.73
N THR A 619 -23.49 12.31 15.92
CA THR A 619 -23.53 13.44 14.98
C THR A 619 -23.42 12.97 13.55
N LEU A 620 -24.24 13.55 12.66
CA LEU A 620 -24.16 13.41 11.22
C LEU A 620 -23.88 14.78 10.62
N LYS A 621 -22.82 14.86 9.80
CA LYS A 621 -22.44 16.05 9.01
C LYS A 621 -22.51 15.69 7.52
N GLY A 622 -22.95 16.63 6.70
CA GLY A 622 -23.03 16.47 5.24
C GLY A 622 -23.23 17.80 4.53
N PRO A 623 -23.46 17.82 3.22
CA PRO A 623 -23.70 19.04 2.45
C PRO A 623 -24.88 19.81 3.05
N GLY A 624 -24.62 21.02 3.55
CA GLY A 624 -25.64 21.86 4.19
C GLY A 624 -26.33 21.26 5.43
N LEU A 625 -25.83 20.12 5.95
CA LEU A 625 -26.46 19.34 7.00
C LEU A 625 -25.56 19.15 8.21
N TYR A 626 -26.10 19.47 9.39
CA TYR A 626 -25.55 19.06 10.68
C TYR A 626 -26.70 18.66 11.60
N THR A 627 -26.70 17.40 12.09
CA THR A 627 -27.68 16.95 13.07
C THR A 627 -27.01 16.12 14.15
N SER A 628 -27.55 16.16 15.36
CA SER A 628 -27.03 15.43 16.52
C SER A 628 -28.16 14.77 17.28
N ARG A 629 -27.90 13.56 17.83
CA ARG A 629 -28.83 12.81 18.66
C ARG A 629 -28.18 12.27 19.92
N LYS A 630 -28.81 12.55 21.06
CA LYS A 630 -28.39 11.99 22.35
C LYS A 630 -28.74 10.49 22.42
N ILE A 631 -27.77 9.67 22.83
CA ILE A 631 -27.92 8.24 23.07
C ILE A 631 -27.37 7.88 24.45
N LEU A 632 -27.88 6.79 25.03
CA LEU A 632 -27.49 6.32 26.36
C LEU A 632 -27.01 4.87 26.27
N LEU A 633 -25.73 4.64 26.55
CA LEU A 633 -25.12 3.33 26.68
C LEU A 633 -25.20 2.87 28.14
N LEU A 634 -25.79 1.68 28.36
CA LEU A 634 -25.90 1.03 29.66
C LEU A 634 -25.34 -0.40 29.53
N LYS A 635 -24.18 -0.63 30.15
CA LYS A 635 -23.58 -1.98 30.27
C LYS A 635 -23.90 -2.59 31.61
#